data_768e14bff930381f7507ce8730bcf2f7
#
_entry.id   768e14bff930381f7507ce8730bcf2f7
#
_cell.length_a   1.000
_cell.length_b   1.000
_cell.length_c   1.000
_cell.angle_alpha   90.00
_cell.angle_beta   90.00
_cell.angle_gamma   90.00
#
_symmetry.space_group_name_H-M   'P 1'
#
loop_
_entity.id
_entity.type
_entity.pdbx_description
1 polymer ?
#
loop_
_entity_poly.entity_id
_entity_poly.type
_entity_poly.pdbx_seq_one_letter_code
_entity_poly.pdbx_strand_id
1 'polypeptide(L)'
;MSAKTVLYVEDNELNRKIVRDLLRRTSYVLIEAVDGEAGIAAAREQRPDLILMDIQLPKVSGIDAMRALRRDPATAETPIIAITSFALSGDQQKAMDAGASAYLAKPYSPFDLLSMIRKLVPEE
;
A
#
# COMPACT_ATOMS: atom_id res chain seq x y z
N MET A 1 -13.93 9.23 -17.45
CA MET A 1 -13.12 9.40 -16.22
C MET A 1 -12.38 8.12 -15.91
N SER A 2 -11.18 8.25 -15.44
CA SER A 2 -10.33 7.09 -15.17
C SER A 2 -10.66 6.48 -13.81
N ALA A 3 -10.66 5.14 -13.75
CA ALA A 3 -10.76 4.44 -12.49
C ALA A 3 -9.53 4.76 -11.62
N LYS A 4 -9.70 4.75 -10.31
CA LYS A 4 -8.60 4.97 -9.38
C LYS A 4 -7.73 3.73 -9.29
N THR A 5 -6.43 3.92 -9.27
CA THR A 5 -5.45 2.84 -9.30
C THR A 5 -4.84 2.65 -7.91
N VAL A 6 -4.80 1.39 -7.46
CA VAL A 6 -4.22 1.01 -6.17
C VAL A 6 -3.04 0.08 -6.43
N LEU A 7 -1.87 0.43 -5.91
CA LEU A 7 -0.69 -0.42 -5.95
C LEU A 7 -0.58 -1.16 -4.63
N TYR A 8 -0.45 -2.49 -4.68
CA TYR A 8 -0.25 -3.31 -3.49
C TYR A 8 1.12 -3.97 -3.55
N VAL A 9 1.99 -3.63 -2.60
CA VAL A 9 3.34 -4.18 -2.50
C VAL A 9 3.34 -5.23 -1.40
N GLU A 10 3.42 -6.50 -1.80
CA GLU A 10 3.29 -7.66 -0.89
C GLU A 10 3.96 -8.86 -1.55
N ASP A 11 4.82 -9.56 -0.81
CA ASP A 11 5.53 -10.71 -1.35
C ASP A 11 4.73 -12.02 -1.30
N ASN A 12 3.68 -12.09 -0.48
CA ASN A 12 2.88 -13.30 -0.31
C ASN A 12 1.72 -13.35 -1.31
N GLU A 13 1.69 -14.38 -2.16
CA GLU A 13 0.65 -14.54 -3.18
C GLU A 13 -0.75 -14.64 -2.58
N LEU A 14 -0.90 -15.35 -1.46
CA LEU A 14 -2.22 -15.50 -0.83
C LEU A 14 -2.75 -14.15 -0.36
N ASN A 15 -1.90 -13.32 0.22
CA ASN A 15 -2.30 -11.98 0.66
C ASN A 15 -2.68 -11.11 -0.54
N ARG A 16 -1.92 -11.20 -1.65
CA ARG A 16 -2.27 -10.46 -2.86
C ARG A 16 -3.61 -10.91 -3.43
N LYS A 17 -3.85 -12.23 -3.41
CA LYS A 17 -5.12 -12.79 -3.89
C LYS A 17 -6.32 -12.26 -3.10
N ILE A 18 -6.19 -12.17 -1.78
CA ILE A 18 -7.27 -11.66 -0.92
C ILE A 18 -7.64 -10.24 -1.33
N VAL A 19 -6.66 -9.39 -1.52
CA VAL A 19 -6.90 -8.00 -1.92
C VAL A 19 -7.39 -7.92 -3.36
N ARG A 20 -6.84 -8.74 -4.25
CA ARG A 20 -7.29 -8.81 -5.64
C ARG A 20 -8.77 -9.17 -5.72
N ASP A 21 -9.19 -10.17 -4.96
CA ASP A 21 -10.59 -10.61 -4.95
C ASP A 21 -11.50 -9.53 -4.32
N LEU A 22 -11.01 -8.87 -3.28
CA LEU A 22 -11.75 -7.78 -2.64
C LEU A 22 -12.02 -6.64 -3.63
N LEU A 23 -10.99 -6.19 -4.35
CA LEU A 23 -11.11 -5.04 -5.24
C LEU A 23 -11.78 -5.37 -6.58
N ARG A 24 -11.87 -6.66 -6.93
CA ARG A 24 -12.53 -7.08 -8.17
C ARG A 24 -13.98 -6.62 -8.25
N ARG A 25 -14.65 -6.44 -7.12
CA ARG A 25 -16.03 -6.00 -7.04
C ARG A 25 -16.19 -4.48 -6.98
N THR A 26 -15.10 -3.76 -7.14
CA THR A 26 -15.08 -2.30 -7.09
C THR A 26 -14.63 -1.75 -8.43
N SER A 27 -14.65 -0.43 -8.56
CA SER A 27 -14.11 0.23 -9.74
C SER A 27 -12.60 0.46 -9.67
N TYR A 28 -11.95 0.10 -8.55
CA TYR A 28 -10.50 0.25 -8.41
C TYR A 28 -9.75 -0.71 -9.33
N VAL A 29 -8.65 -0.21 -9.92
CA VAL A 29 -7.73 -1.04 -10.70
C VAL A 29 -6.54 -1.36 -9.81
N LEU A 30 -6.23 -2.66 -9.65
CA LEU A 30 -5.14 -3.11 -8.79
C LEU A 30 -3.87 -3.38 -9.59
N ILE A 31 -2.75 -2.83 -9.12
CA ILE A 31 -1.41 -3.15 -9.59
C ILE A 31 -0.72 -3.88 -8.45
N GLU A 32 -0.03 -4.98 -8.75
CA GLU A 32 0.65 -5.79 -7.73
C GLU A 32 2.15 -5.75 -7.92
N ALA A 33 2.89 -5.64 -6.82
CA ALA A 33 4.34 -5.74 -6.82
C ALA A 33 4.76 -6.71 -5.71
N VAL A 34 5.80 -7.49 -5.96
CA VAL A 34 6.17 -8.61 -5.09
C VAL A 34 7.26 -8.27 -4.07
N ASP A 35 7.90 -7.12 -4.20
CA ASP A 35 8.91 -6.66 -3.25
C ASP A 35 9.01 -5.14 -3.28
N GLY A 36 9.83 -4.59 -2.37
CA GLY A 36 9.95 -3.14 -2.23
C GLY A 36 10.52 -2.47 -3.47
N GLU A 37 11.49 -3.10 -4.11
CA GLU A 37 12.12 -2.58 -5.32
C GLU A 37 11.12 -2.49 -6.47
N ALA A 38 10.39 -3.57 -6.71
CA ALA A 38 9.34 -3.60 -7.73
C ALA A 38 8.23 -2.60 -7.40
N GLY A 39 7.92 -2.43 -6.12
CA GLY A 39 6.93 -1.46 -5.67
C GLY A 39 7.33 -0.03 -5.97
N ILE A 40 8.57 0.32 -5.69
CA ILE A 40 9.10 1.65 -5.99
C ILE A 40 9.05 1.92 -7.50
N ALA A 41 9.50 0.95 -8.30
CA ALA A 41 9.51 1.08 -9.76
C ALA A 41 8.09 1.25 -10.30
N ALA A 42 7.15 0.43 -9.83
CA ALA A 42 5.76 0.51 -10.27
C ALA A 42 5.11 1.85 -9.90
N ALA A 43 5.41 2.35 -8.70
CA ALA A 43 4.87 3.63 -8.25
C ALA A 43 5.35 4.80 -9.11
N ARG A 44 6.64 4.80 -9.44
CA ARG A 44 7.23 5.84 -10.29
C ARG A 44 6.69 5.80 -11.70
N GLU A 45 6.55 4.59 -12.25
CA GLU A 45 6.15 4.39 -13.63
C GLU A 45 4.65 4.60 -13.84
N GLN A 46 3.84 4.04 -12.96
CA GLN A 46 2.39 4.03 -13.14
C GLN A 46 1.64 5.07 -12.32
N ARG A 47 2.29 5.70 -11.36
CA ARG A 47 1.74 6.77 -10.53
C ARG A 47 0.34 6.44 -9.99
N PRO A 48 0.24 5.41 -9.12
CA PRO A 48 -1.06 5.01 -8.57
C PRO A 48 -1.66 6.12 -7.71
N ASP A 49 -2.96 6.04 -7.51
CA ASP A 49 -3.67 6.97 -6.64
C ASP A 49 -3.50 6.63 -5.16
N LEU A 50 -3.18 5.38 -4.87
CA LEU A 50 -2.99 4.89 -3.50
C LEU A 50 -1.99 3.73 -3.50
N ILE A 51 -1.18 3.64 -2.46
CA ILE A 51 -0.25 2.53 -2.27
C ILE A 51 -0.59 1.80 -0.98
N LEU A 52 -0.73 0.47 -1.07
CA LEU A 52 -0.79 -0.41 0.09
C LEU A 52 0.59 -1.02 0.24
N MET A 53 1.26 -0.76 1.35
CA MET A 53 2.65 -1.16 1.55
C MET A 53 2.80 -2.07 2.76
N ASP A 54 3.14 -3.35 2.50
CA ASP A 54 3.53 -4.26 3.56
C ASP A 54 4.89 -3.81 4.09
N ILE A 55 5.03 -3.67 5.40
CA ILE A 55 6.30 -3.24 5.97
C ILE A 55 7.27 -4.39 6.23
N GLN A 56 6.79 -5.66 6.22
CA GLN A 56 7.65 -6.84 6.33
C GLN A 56 7.95 -7.42 4.95
N LEU A 57 8.77 -6.74 4.17
CA LEU A 57 9.17 -7.20 2.85
C LEU A 57 10.63 -7.70 2.89
N PRO A 58 10.98 -8.66 1.99
CA PRO A 58 12.38 -9.08 1.87
C PRO A 58 13.20 -7.98 1.20
N LYS A 59 14.50 -7.96 1.48
CA LYS A 59 15.50 -7.05 0.89
C LYS A 59 15.25 -5.59 1.28
N VAL A 60 14.42 -4.89 0.53
CA VAL A 60 14.05 -3.50 0.84
C VAL A 60 12.78 -3.54 1.69
N SER A 61 12.86 -3.13 2.94
CA SER A 61 11.70 -3.13 3.82
C SER A 61 10.64 -2.12 3.34
N GLY A 62 9.39 -2.33 3.75
CA GLY A 62 8.33 -1.37 3.43
C GLY A 62 8.62 0.03 3.97
N ILE A 63 9.26 0.11 5.14
CA ILE A 63 9.67 1.40 5.73
C ILE A 63 10.65 2.13 4.80
N ASP A 64 11.68 1.42 4.33
CA ASP A 64 12.67 2.00 3.43
C ASP A 64 12.06 2.37 2.08
N ALA A 65 11.15 1.52 1.58
CA ALA A 65 10.43 1.80 0.34
C ALA A 65 9.60 3.08 0.46
N MET A 66 8.89 3.26 1.58
CA MET A 66 8.10 4.47 1.81
C MET A 66 8.97 5.71 1.85
N ARG A 67 10.14 5.62 2.51
CA ARG A 67 11.07 6.76 2.55
C ARG A 67 11.54 7.15 1.14
N ALA A 68 11.86 6.15 0.32
CA ALA A 68 12.27 6.39 -1.05
C ALA A 68 11.15 7.06 -1.86
N LEU A 69 9.90 6.61 -1.68
CA LEU A 69 8.75 7.19 -2.36
C LEU A 69 8.51 8.64 -1.96
N ARG A 70 8.70 8.96 -0.69
CA ARG A 70 8.51 10.33 -0.20
C ARG A 70 9.58 11.31 -0.68
N ARG A 71 10.75 10.80 -1.06
CA ARG A 71 11.84 11.64 -1.62
C ARG A 71 11.66 11.92 -3.10
N ASP A 72 10.83 11.13 -3.79
CA ASP A 72 10.60 11.27 -5.22
C ASP A 72 9.43 12.21 -5.47
N PRO A 73 9.60 13.31 -6.20
CA PRO A 73 8.50 14.24 -6.47
C PRO A 73 7.29 13.59 -7.12
N ALA A 74 7.51 12.52 -7.90
CA ALA A 74 6.41 11.81 -8.56
C ALA A 74 5.48 11.10 -7.59
N THR A 75 5.97 10.74 -6.40
CA THR A 75 5.23 9.94 -5.43
C THR A 75 5.15 10.57 -4.04
N ALA A 76 5.73 11.75 -3.87
CA ALA A 76 5.85 12.41 -2.56
C ALA A 76 4.50 12.63 -1.87
N GLU A 77 3.44 12.83 -2.63
CA GLU A 77 2.11 13.12 -2.09
C GLU A 77 1.13 11.93 -2.19
N THR A 78 1.55 10.83 -2.78
CA THR A 78 0.66 9.66 -2.95
C THR A 78 0.29 9.07 -1.58
N PRO A 79 -1.00 8.89 -1.27
CA PRO A 79 -1.39 8.27 -0.01
C PRO A 79 -0.84 6.84 0.11
N ILE A 80 -0.35 6.48 1.30
CA ILE A 80 0.19 5.15 1.58
C ILE A 80 -0.49 4.60 2.83
N ILE A 81 -1.05 3.40 2.73
CA ILE A 81 -1.51 2.63 3.88
C ILE A 81 -0.42 1.61 4.20
N ALA A 82 0.20 1.74 5.36
CA ALA A 82 1.19 0.76 5.82
C ALA A 82 0.47 -0.43 6.44
N ILE A 83 0.84 -1.64 6.06
CA ILE A 83 0.22 -2.87 6.56
C ILE A 83 1.30 -3.72 7.23
N THR A 84 1.04 -4.22 8.44
CA THR A 84 2.01 -5.03 9.16
C THR A 84 1.37 -6.26 9.80
N SER A 85 2.13 -7.36 9.86
CA SER A 85 1.74 -8.58 10.58
C SER A 85 2.06 -8.47 12.07
N PHE A 86 2.93 -7.54 12.45
CA PHE A 86 3.39 -7.39 13.82
C PHE A 86 2.92 -6.05 14.38
N ALA A 87 1.91 -6.09 15.24
CA ALA A 87 1.42 -4.90 15.93
C ALA A 87 2.27 -4.61 17.17
N LEU A 88 3.60 -4.66 17.02
CA LEU A 88 4.52 -4.38 18.12
C LEU A 88 4.61 -2.88 18.35
N SER A 89 4.90 -2.52 19.60
CA SER A 89 5.06 -1.10 19.95
C SER A 89 6.19 -0.50 19.12
N GLY A 90 5.92 0.65 18.52
CA GLY A 90 6.89 1.35 17.69
C GLY A 90 6.74 1.13 16.19
N ASP A 91 6.13 0.03 15.73
CA ASP A 91 5.98 -0.22 14.30
C ASP A 91 5.06 0.82 13.66
N GLN A 92 3.97 1.15 14.33
CA GLN A 92 3.06 2.18 13.82
C GLN A 92 3.77 3.52 13.72
N GLN A 93 4.53 3.89 14.75
CA GLN A 93 5.26 5.15 14.77
C GLN A 93 6.32 5.18 13.66
N LYS A 94 7.05 4.08 13.47
CA LYS A 94 8.05 3.99 12.42
C LYS A 94 7.42 4.18 11.04
N ALA A 95 6.26 3.56 10.82
CA ALA A 95 5.55 3.68 9.55
C ALA A 95 5.09 5.13 9.32
N MET A 96 4.51 5.75 10.34
CA MET A 96 4.05 7.14 10.22
C MET A 96 5.21 8.09 10.00
N ASP A 97 6.33 7.87 10.70
CA ASP A 97 7.54 8.68 10.52
C ASP A 97 8.14 8.53 9.13
N ALA A 98 7.98 7.34 8.53
CA ALA A 98 8.46 7.08 7.17
C ALA A 98 7.56 7.68 6.09
N GLY A 99 6.38 8.17 6.46
CA GLY A 99 5.49 8.85 5.55
C GLY A 99 4.17 8.17 5.26
N ALA A 100 3.79 7.14 6.04
CA ALA A 100 2.51 6.49 5.86
C ALA A 100 1.36 7.45 6.17
N SER A 101 0.30 7.38 5.37
CA SER A 101 -0.91 8.18 5.60
C SER A 101 -1.84 7.51 6.60
N ALA A 102 -1.78 6.18 6.66
CA ALA A 102 -2.58 5.37 7.58
C ALA A 102 -1.85 4.07 7.87
N TYR A 103 -2.31 3.35 8.87
CA TYR A 103 -1.67 2.11 9.34
C TYR A 103 -2.76 1.06 9.60
N LEU A 104 -2.50 -0.17 9.18
CA LEU A 104 -3.43 -1.28 9.37
C LEU A 104 -2.66 -2.52 9.79
N ALA A 105 -3.05 -3.14 10.90
CA ALA A 105 -2.40 -4.35 11.41
C ALA A 105 -3.14 -5.60 10.91
N LYS A 106 -2.38 -6.63 10.54
CA LYS A 106 -2.93 -7.95 10.22
C LYS A 106 -3.16 -8.73 11.52
N PRO A 107 -4.17 -9.59 11.61
CA PRO A 107 -5.21 -9.77 10.60
C PRO A 107 -6.20 -8.60 10.62
N TYR A 108 -6.65 -8.20 9.45
CA TYR A 108 -7.64 -7.13 9.33
C TYR A 108 -8.88 -7.68 8.62
N SER A 109 -10.02 -7.02 8.83
CA SER A 109 -11.20 -7.34 8.05
C SER A 109 -11.05 -6.75 6.65
N PRO A 110 -11.37 -7.50 5.57
CA PRO A 110 -11.39 -6.94 4.23
C PRO A 110 -12.25 -5.68 4.12
N PHE A 111 -13.34 -5.61 4.90
CA PHE A 111 -14.19 -4.42 4.91
C PHE A 111 -13.48 -3.22 5.53
N ASP A 112 -12.65 -3.43 6.54
CA ASP A 112 -11.87 -2.36 7.15
C ASP A 112 -10.86 -1.80 6.16
N LEU A 113 -10.19 -2.67 5.41
CA LEU A 113 -9.25 -2.24 4.39
C LEU A 113 -9.97 -1.44 3.30
N LEU A 114 -11.08 -1.96 2.78
CA LEU A 114 -11.83 -1.28 1.74
C LEU A 114 -12.37 0.08 2.20
N SER A 115 -12.85 0.14 3.44
CA SER A 115 -13.32 1.38 4.05
C SER A 115 -12.21 2.43 4.10
N MET A 116 -11.00 2.01 4.49
CA MET A 116 -9.84 2.89 4.56
C MET A 116 -9.41 3.37 3.18
N ILE A 117 -9.44 2.48 2.18
CA ILE A 117 -9.13 2.83 0.80
C ILE A 117 -10.12 3.90 0.30
N ARG A 118 -11.41 3.67 0.51
CA ARG A 118 -12.46 4.60 0.06
C ARG A 118 -12.38 5.95 0.75
N LYS A 119 -11.92 5.95 2.00
CA LYS A 119 -11.76 7.19 2.76
C LYS A 119 -10.63 8.05 2.20
N LEU A 120 -9.51 7.43 1.83
CA LEU A 120 -8.35 8.14 1.30
C LEU A 120 -8.48 8.47 -0.18
N VAL A 121 -9.06 7.55 -0.95
CA VAL A 121 -9.21 7.71 -2.41
C VAL A 121 -10.61 7.23 -2.78
N PRO A 122 -11.63 8.10 -2.72
CA PRO A 122 -12.98 7.68 -3.05
C PRO A 122 -13.10 7.07 -4.45
N GLU A 123 -13.96 6.07 -4.55
CA GLU A 123 -14.26 5.39 -5.81
C GLU A 123 -14.87 6.36 -6.82
N GLU A 124 -14.53 6.17 -8.07
CA GLU A 124 -15.14 6.91 -9.17
C GLU A 124 -16.47 6.32 -9.61
#